data_695e039477870340d8f8e892ad8a0f76
#
_entry.id   695e039477870340d8f8e892ad8a0f76
#
_cell.length_a   1.000
_cell.length_b   1.000
_cell.length_c   1.000
_cell.angle_alpha   90.00
_cell.angle_beta   90.00
_cell.angle_gamma   90.00
#
_symmetry.space_group_name_H-M   'P 1'
#
loop_
_entity.id
_entity.type
_entity.pdbx_description
1 polymer ?
#
loop_
_entity_poly.entity_id
_entity_poly.type
_entity_poly.pdbx_seq_one_letter_code
_entity_poly.pdbx_strand_id
1 'polypeptide(L)'
;MAALKGKALIAYLIVCVFWGSTYLAIKVGVTELPPFLFAGLRFFVAGVLLFIIARALGDPLPRKTDWKTLTIVGLLLLAGGNAFVVWSEQYVGSGIASIFVVTVAMWTALFDAIIPGGSSELSWRVIAGLLVGFLGTLLLVGATPAEILASDKRGPLALTMASASWSLGTVYAKRHPTQASPYMGAAFQMIVGGGAVALLGTTLGEWASWHLSSRGIGAIAYLVIFGSILGYSAYSYALRHASATIVGTYAYVNPVIAVLLGWLLLHEPVGPRTFVAMGMILVAVVWIQFSLKQRRAGGRMAGSAETPRHISPSARPPVDPEPEAST
;
A
#
# COMPACT_ATOMS: atom_id res chain seq x y z
N MET A 1 -4.00 -6.54 15.72
CA MET A 1 -3.57 -5.20 15.25
C MET A 1 -4.75 -4.23 15.32
N ALA A 2 -4.51 -3.01 15.75
CA ALA A 2 -5.56 -2.02 15.98
C ALA A 2 -6.09 -1.40 14.68
N ALA A 3 -7.33 -0.84 14.73
CA ALA A 3 -7.80 0.13 13.75
C ALA A 3 -6.78 1.29 13.67
N LEU A 4 -6.74 1.97 12.51
CA LEU A 4 -5.88 3.14 12.34
C LEU A 4 -6.18 4.17 13.43
N LYS A 5 -5.19 4.48 14.27
CA LYS A 5 -5.29 5.46 15.36
C LYS A 5 -3.98 6.25 15.47
N GLY A 6 -4.08 7.47 15.96
CA GLY A 6 -2.91 8.32 16.21
C GLY A 6 -2.00 8.44 14.99
N LYS A 7 -0.70 8.22 15.16
CA LYS A 7 0.31 8.35 14.09
C LYS A 7 0.05 7.46 12.87
N ALA A 8 -0.56 6.26 13.04
CA ALA A 8 -0.89 5.38 11.92
C ALA A 8 -2.03 5.94 11.05
N LEU A 9 -3.01 6.62 11.65
CA LEU A 9 -4.05 7.33 10.90
C LEU A 9 -3.47 8.51 10.13
N ILE A 10 -2.59 9.29 10.76
CA ILE A 10 -1.91 10.41 10.08
C ILE A 10 -1.10 9.88 8.88
N ALA A 11 -0.34 8.80 9.07
CA ALA A 11 0.41 8.18 7.98
C ALA A 11 -0.51 7.70 6.83
N TYR A 12 -1.64 7.09 7.14
CA TYR A 12 -2.64 6.69 6.15
C TYR A 12 -3.21 7.89 5.38
N LEU A 13 -3.54 8.98 6.07
CA LEU A 13 -4.05 10.20 5.43
C LEU A 13 -2.98 10.85 4.53
N ILE A 14 -1.72 10.84 4.95
CA ILE A 14 -0.58 11.28 4.13
C ILE A 14 -0.53 10.48 2.82
N VAL A 15 -0.65 9.14 2.90
CA VAL A 15 -0.72 8.28 1.71
C VAL A 15 -1.89 8.67 0.80
N CYS A 16 -3.09 8.83 1.37
CA CYS A 16 -4.28 9.20 0.60
C CYS A 16 -4.11 10.53 -0.14
N VAL A 17 -3.60 11.57 0.54
CA VAL A 17 -3.45 12.90 -0.04
C VAL A 17 -2.34 12.90 -1.10
N PHE A 18 -1.14 12.46 -0.74
CA PHE A 18 -0.02 12.56 -1.66
C PHE A 18 -0.14 11.59 -2.83
N TRP A 19 -0.54 10.34 -2.62
CA TRP A 19 -0.70 9.43 -3.75
C TRP A 19 -1.92 9.75 -4.62
N GLY A 20 -2.96 10.36 -4.05
CA GLY A 20 -4.06 10.91 -4.84
C GLY A 20 -3.61 12.04 -5.77
N SER A 21 -2.64 12.84 -5.37
CA SER A 21 -2.09 13.94 -6.18
C SER A 21 -1.00 13.47 -7.17
N THR A 22 -0.42 12.27 -7.01
CA THR A 22 0.69 11.80 -7.87
C THR A 22 0.27 11.45 -9.29
N TYR A 23 -0.99 11.10 -9.54
CA TYR A 23 -1.46 10.75 -10.90
C TYR A 23 -1.17 11.84 -11.93
N LEU A 24 -1.44 13.10 -11.57
CA LEU A 24 -1.13 14.22 -12.46
C LEU A 24 0.38 14.34 -12.72
N ALA A 25 1.20 14.23 -11.69
CA ALA A 25 2.66 14.33 -11.82
C ALA A 25 3.24 13.14 -12.61
N ILE A 26 2.68 11.93 -12.47
CA ILE A 26 3.06 10.77 -13.28
C ILE A 26 2.70 11.03 -14.74
N LYS A 27 1.49 11.51 -15.02
CA LYS A 27 1.05 11.81 -16.40
C LYS A 27 1.96 12.82 -17.08
N VAL A 28 2.28 13.91 -16.38
CA VAL A 28 3.26 14.89 -16.89
C VAL A 28 4.62 14.22 -17.13
N GLY A 29 5.09 13.39 -16.19
CA GLY A 29 6.37 12.71 -16.29
C GLY A 29 6.47 11.77 -17.49
N VAL A 30 5.47 10.93 -17.74
CA VAL A 30 5.51 9.94 -18.85
C VAL A 30 5.32 10.57 -20.24
N THR A 31 4.81 11.81 -20.32
CA THR A 31 4.77 12.55 -21.60
C THR A 31 6.12 13.20 -21.94
N GLU A 32 6.96 13.41 -20.96
CA GLU A 32 8.25 14.11 -21.11
C GLU A 32 9.46 13.15 -21.05
N LEU A 33 9.31 12.01 -20.37
CA LEU A 33 10.41 11.12 -20.01
C LEU A 33 10.07 9.65 -20.29
N PRO A 34 11.05 8.82 -20.65
CA PRO A 34 10.83 7.39 -20.84
C PRO A 34 10.43 6.71 -19.51
N PRO A 35 9.45 5.79 -19.54
CA PRO A 35 8.69 5.38 -18.37
C PRO A 35 9.52 4.63 -17.31
N PHE A 36 10.37 3.70 -17.71
CA PHE A 36 11.13 2.90 -16.74
C PHE A 36 12.28 3.70 -16.12
N LEU A 37 13.01 4.50 -16.89
CA LEU A 37 14.01 5.41 -16.32
C LEU A 37 13.36 6.44 -15.40
N PHE A 38 12.25 7.03 -15.83
CA PHE A 38 11.50 7.98 -15.00
C PHE A 38 11.05 7.36 -13.68
N ALA A 39 10.39 6.19 -13.72
CA ALA A 39 9.94 5.48 -12.52
C ALA A 39 11.13 5.01 -11.66
N GLY A 40 12.17 4.45 -12.28
CA GLY A 40 13.31 3.88 -11.57
C GLY A 40 14.16 4.94 -10.89
N LEU A 41 14.57 5.97 -11.62
CA LEU A 41 15.44 7.02 -11.10
C LEU A 41 14.79 7.82 -9.97
N ARG A 42 13.50 8.15 -10.07
CA ARG A 42 12.81 8.87 -8.99
C ARG A 42 12.81 8.08 -7.68
N PHE A 43 12.56 6.75 -7.72
CA PHE A 43 12.60 5.93 -6.52
C PHE A 43 14.03 5.70 -6.04
N PHE A 44 14.97 5.49 -6.94
CA PHE A 44 16.36 5.32 -6.55
C PHE A 44 16.89 6.56 -5.83
N VAL A 45 16.69 7.75 -6.42
CA VAL A 45 17.08 9.03 -5.80
C VAL A 45 16.36 9.25 -4.46
N ALA A 46 15.04 9.02 -4.42
CA ALA A 46 14.29 9.12 -3.17
C ALA A 46 14.79 8.17 -2.10
N GLY A 47 15.12 6.93 -2.49
CA GLY A 47 15.68 5.92 -1.60
C GLY A 47 17.03 6.30 -1.03
N VAL A 48 17.94 6.82 -1.86
CA VAL A 48 19.25 7.30 -1.43
C VAL A 48 19.11 8.50 -0.48
N LEU A 49 18.26 9.48 -0.82
CA LEU A 49 18.02 10.64 0.05
C LEU A 49 17.41 10.20 1.39
N LEU A 50 16.40 9.33 1.39
CA LEU A 50 15.79 8.83 2.61
C LEU A 50 16.78 7.98 3.43
N PHE A 51 17.64 7.20 2.79
CA PHE A 51 18.70 6.45 3.46
C PHE A 51 19.66 7.39 4.20
N ILE A 52 20.12 8.46 3.54
CA ILE A 52 21.00 9.48 4.16
C ILE A 52 20.29 10.13 5.34
N ILE A 53 19.03 10.55 5.16
CA ILE A 53 18.22 11.17 6.24
C ILE A 53 18.07 10.21 7.42
N ALA A 54 17.66 8.96 7.17
CA ALA A 54 17.46 7.96 8.22
C ALA A 54 18.77 7.68 8.99
N ARG A 55 19.92 7.60 8.27
CA ARG A 55 21.24 7.45 8.89
C ARG A 55 21.64 8.66 9.75
N ALA A 56 21.40 9.87 9.24
CA ALA A 56 21.67 11.10 9.98
C ALA A 56 20.81 11.23 11.26
N LEU A 57 19.60 10.66 11.26
CA LEU A 57 18.71 10.59 12.41
C LEU A 57 19.03 9.43 13.37
N GLY A 58 20.08 8.64 13.09
CA GLY A 58 20.54 7.56 13.96
C GLY A 58 19.93 6.18 13.71
N ASP A 59 19.11 6.03 12.66
CA ASP A 59 18.55 4.71 12.31
C ASP A 59 19.67 3.71 11.98
N PRO A 60 19.65 2.50 12.55
CA PRO A 60 20.65 1.47 12.25
C PRO A 60 20.46 0.93 10.83
N LEU A 61 21.54 0.40 10.26
CA LEU A 61 21.45 -0.33 8.98
C LEU A 61 20.56 -1.57 9.10
N PRO A 62 19.87 -1.97 8.01
CA PRO A 62 19.11 -3.21 8.00
C PRO A 62 20.03 -4.40 8.28
N ARG A 63 19.58 -5.33 9.12
CA ARG A 63 20.32 -6.58 9.35
C ARG A 63 20.36 -7.42 8.07
N LYS A 64 21.39 -8.23 7.90
CA LYS A 64 21.48 -9.13 6.73
C LYS A 64 20.25 -10.04 6.59
N THR A 65 19.64 -10.43 7.71
CA THR A 65 18.40 -11.21 7.76
C THR A 65 17.20 -10.49 7.14
N ASP A 66 17.20 -9.15 7.15
CA ASP A 66 16.12 -8.34 6.60
C ASP A 66 16.23 -8.13 5.09
N TRP A 67 17.43 -8.27 4.52
CA TRP A 67 17.71 -7.93 3.11
C TRP A 67 16.82 -8.69 2.13
N LYS A 68 16.64 -10.00 2.33
CA LYS A 68 15.77 -10.83 1.47
C LYS A 68 14.35 -10.25 1.42
N THR A 69 13.77 -9.99 2.59
CA THR A 69 12.40 -9.43 2.67
C THR A 69 12.31 -8.05 2.04
N LEU A 70 13.24 -7.16 2.37
CA LEU A 70 13.25 -5.80 1.83
C LEU A 70 13.44 -5.79 0.31
N THR A 71 14.29 -6.67 -0.23
CA THR A 71 14.49 -6.83 -1.68
C THR A 71 13.21 -7.33 -2.36
N ILE A 72 12.61 -8.41 -1.87
CA ILE A 72 11.38 -8.97 -2.46
C ILE A 72 10.26 -7.92 -2.43
N VAL A 73 10.08 -7.22 -1.32
CA VAL A 73 9.07 -6.17 -1.18
C VAL A 73 9.34 -5.02 -2.14
N GLY A 74 10.59 -4.54 -2.22
CA GLY A 74 10.97 -3.48 -3.15
C GLY A 74 10.72 -3.85 -4.60
N LEU A 75 11.06 -5.07 -5.02
CA LEU A 75 10.80 -5.55 -6.37
C LEU A 75 9.29 -5.70 -6.65
N LEU A 76 8.53 -6.29 -5.75
CA LEU A 76 7.10 -6.49 -5.95
C LEU A 76 6.31 -5.16 -5.97
N LEU A 77 6.61 -4.25 -5.05
CA LEU A 77 5.89 -2.98 -4.97
C LEU A 77 6.33 -2.00 -6.07
N LEU A 78 7.62 -1.86 -6.31
CA LEU A 78 8.13 -0.79 -7.16
C LEU A 78 8.40 -1.26 -8.58
N ALA A 79 9.04 -2.41 -8.79
CA ALA A 79 9.29 -2.92 -10.13
C ALA A 79 8.05 -3.62 -10.70
N GLY A 80 7.43 -4.53 -9.98
CA GLY A 80 6.21 -5.22 -10.43
C GLY A 80 4.93 -4.38 -10.28
N GLY A 81 4.89 -3.46 -9.32
CA GLY A 81 3.73 -2.61 -9.08
C GLY A 81 3.86 -1.27 -9.81
N ASN A 82 4.63 -0.34 -9.25
CA ASN A 82 4.63 1.04 -9.72
C ASN A 82 5.16 1.23 -11.15
N ALA A 83 6.22 0.52 -11.55
CA ALA A 83 6.78 0.67 -12.90
C ALA A 83 5.78 0.29 -13.99
N PHE A 84 4.99 -0.79 -13.77
CA PHE A 84 3.95 -1.18 -14.70
C PHE A 84 2.78 -0.18 -14.74
N VAL A 85 2.44 0.48 -13.63
CA VAL A 85 1.48 1.60 -13.66
C VAL A 85 2.00 2.72 -14.55
N VAL A 86 3.24 3.18 -14.33
CA VAL A 86 3.85 4.24 -15.12
C VAL A 86 3.93 3.87 -16.59
N TRP A 87 4.36 2.64 -16.91
CA TRP A 87 4.42 2.16 -18.28
C TRP A 87 3.05 2.10 -18.96
N SER A 88 2.01 1.69 -18.23
CA SER A 88 0.65 1.56 -18.77
C SER A 88 0.02 2.90 -19.16
N GLU A 89 0.41 3.99 -18.48
CA GLU A 89 -0.13 5.34 -18.76
C GLU A 89 0.26 5.89 -20.13
N GLN A 90 1.15 5.22 -20.87
CA GLN A 90 1.39 5.49 -22.28
C GLN A 90 0.22 5.01 -23.16
N TYR A 91 -0.51 3.99 -22.74
CA TYR A 91 -1.56 3.31 -23.52
C TYR A 91 -2.97 3.65 -23.06
N VAL A 92 -3.13 4.09 -21.81
CA VAL A 92 -4.44 4.42 -21.25
C VAL A 92 -4.39 5.76 -20.53
N GLY A 93 -5.56 6.42 -20.44
CA GLY A 93 -5.68 7.64 -19.64
C GLY A 93 -5.64 7.35 -18.15
N SER A 94 -5.21 8.35 -17.36
CA SER A 94 -5.10 8.26 -15.90
C SER A 94 -6.41 7.86 -15.21
N GLY A 95 -7.58 8.22 -15.77
CA GLY A 95 -8.88 7.78 -15.28
C GLY A 95 -9.06 6.27 -15.36
N ILE A 96 -8.77 5.65 -16.52
CA ILE A 96 -8.81 4.18 -16.68
C ILE A 96 -7.75 3.53 -15.79
N ALA A 97 -6.54 4.09 -15.74
CA ALA A 97 -5.49 3.59 -14.85
C ALA A 97 -5.94 3.54 -13.38
N SER A 98 -6.63 4.58 -12.90
CA SER A 98 -7.13 4.64 -11.53
C SER A 98 -8.15 3.54 -11.21
N ILE A 99 -9.02 3.14 -12.16
CA ILE A 99 -9.99 2.04 -11.98
C ILE A 99 -9.26 0.72 -11.71
N PHE A 100 -8.19 0.44 -12.45
CA PHE A 100 -7.40 -0.77 -12.23
C PHE A 100 -6.58 -0.71 -10.95
N VAL A 101 -5.99 0.44 -10.63
CA VAL A 101 -5.21 0.61 -9.38
C VAL A 101 -6.10 0.45 -8.15
N VAL A 102 -7.36 0.85 -8.19
CA VAL A 102 -8.31 0.64 -7.10
C VAL A 102 -8.50 -0.85 -6.78
N THR A 103 -8.32 -1.75 -7.74
CA THR A 103 -8.37 -3.20 -7.51
C THR A 103 -7.27 -3.70 -6.56
N VAL A 104 -6.25 -2.91 -6.26
CA VAL A 104 -5.24 -3.20 -5.20
C VAL A 104 -5.92 -3.56 -3.88
N ALA A 105 -6.99 -2.86 -3.51
CA ALA A 105 -7.73 -3.17 -2.27
C ALA A 105 -8.36 -4.57 -2.32
N MET A 106 -8.89 -4.96 -3.49
CA MET A 106 -9.50 -6.29 -3.71
C MET A 106 -8.43 -7.39 -3.73
N TRP A 107 -7.35 -7.19 -4.49
CA TRP A 107 -6.22 -8.12 -4.53
C TRP A 107 -5.57 -8.30 -3.16
N THR A 108 -5.40 -7.20 -2.41
CA THR A 108 -4.82 -7.26 -1.05
C THR A 108 -5.70 -8.06 -0.11
N ALA A 109 -7.03 -7.84 -0.13
CA ALA A 109 -7.96 -8.59 0.69
C ALA A 109 -7.98 -10.09 0.31
N LEU A 110 -7.94 -10.40 -0.99
CA LEU A 110 -7.87 -11.77 -1.51
C LEU A 110 -6.57 -12.47 -1.06
N PHE A 111 -5.42 -11.87 -1.32
CA PHE A 111 -4.12 -12.47 -0.95
C PHE A 111 -3.96 -12.59 0.57
N ASP A 112 -4.46 -11.61 1.35
CA ASP A 112 -4.45 -11.70 2.82
C ASP A 112 -5.35 -12.83 3.34
N ALA A 113 -6.39 -13.22 2.59
CA ALA A 113 -7.26 -14.33 2.94
C ALA A 113 -6.70 -15.70 2.55
N ILE A 114 -6.14 -15.83 1.32
CA ILE A 114 -5.74 -17.15 0.78
C ILE A 114 -4.32 -17.57 1.17
N ILE A 115 -3.41 -16.60 1.42
CA ILE A 115 -2.05 -16.93 1.83
C ILE A 115 -2.04 -17.24 3.34
N PRO A 116 -1.48 -18.38 3.82
CA PRO A 116 -1.47 -18.76 5.23
C PRO A 116 -0.90 -17.69 6.17
N GLY A 117 -1.45 -17.57 7.39
CA GLY A 117 -1.03 -16.58 8.39
C GLY A 117 -1.67 -15.19 8.21
N GLY A 118 -2.72 -15.06 7.41
CA GLY A 118 -3.45 -13.81 7.20
C GLY A 118 -4.09 -13.23 8.45
N SER A 119 -4.20 -11.90 8.46
CA SER A 119 -4.80 -11.17 9.59
C SER A 119 -6.28 -10.84 9.36
N SER A 120 -6.76 -11.01 8.15
CA SER A 120 -8.13 -10.65 7.73
C SER A 120 -8.81 -11.85 7.09
N GLU A 121 -9.97 -12.21 7.58
CA GLU A 121 -10.84 -13.16 6.89
C GLU A 121 -11.73 -12.42 5.91
N LEU A 122 -11.84 -12.92 4.69
CA LEU A 122 -12.73 -12.39 3.66
C LEU A 122 -14.18 -12.69 4.08
N SER A 123 -14.88 -11.67 4.57
CA SER A 123 -16.30 -11.80 4.93
C SER A 123 -17.16 -11.17 3.85
N TRP A 124 -18.45 -11.60 3.77
CA TRP A 124 -19.40 -11.00 2.85
C TRP A 124 -19.51 -9.48 3.03
N ARG A 125 -19.35 -8.96 4.27
CA ARG A 125 -19.35 -7.52 4.56
C ARG A 125 -18.13 -6.80 3.95
N VAL A 126 -16.97 -7.42 4.03
CA VAL A 126 -15.75 -6.88 3.40
C VAL A 126 -15.88 -6.92 1.88
N ILE A 127 -16.37 -8.04 1.32
CA ILE A 127 -16.62 -8.17 -0.12
C ILE A 127 -17.61 -7.11 -0.60
N ALA A 128 -18.73 -6.95 0.09
CA ALA A 128 -19.72 -5.92 -0.24
C ALA A 128 -19.11 -4.50 -0.22
N GLY A 129 -18.32 -4.18 0.81
CA GLY A 129 -17.62 -2.90 0.89
C GLY A 129 -16.64 -2.68 -0.27
N LEU A 130 -15.87 -3.71 -0.64
CA LEU A 130 -14.94 -3.66 -1.77
C LEU A 130 -15.68 -3.42 -3.10
N LEU A 131 -16.81 -4.09 -3.32
CA LEU A 131 -17.64 -3.92 -4.51
C LEU A 131 -18.28 -2.52 -4.57
N VAL A 132 -18.82 -2.02 -3.46
CA VAL A 132 -19.38 -0.67 -3.40
C VAL A 132 -18.32 0.38 -3.70
N GLY A 133 -17.11 0.25 -3.14
CA GLY A 133 -15.99 1.14 -3.42
C GLY A 133 -15.56 1.10 -4.89
N PHE A 134 -15.52 -0.09 -5.47
CA PHE A 134 -15.18 -0.27 -6.89
C PHE A 134 -16.24 0.37 -7.81
N LEU A 135 -17.53 0.12 -7.56
CA LEU A 135 -18.64 0.73 -8.29
C LEU A 135 -18.64 2.27 -8.14
N GLY A 136 -18.35 2.76 -6.93
CA GLY A 136 -18.17 4.19 -6.69
C GLY A 136 -17.03 4.77 -7.54
N THR A 137 -15.91 4.06 -7.69
CA THR A 137 -14.79 4.50 -8.53
C THR A 137 -15.16 4.48 -10.02
N LEU A 138 -15.85 3.44 -10.49
CA LEU A 138 -16.36 3.41 -11.87
C LEU A 138 -17.29 4.60 -12.14
N LEU A 139 -18.17 4.90 -11.21
CA LEU A 139 -19.08 6.04 -11.30
C LEU A 139 -18.31 7.37 -11.29
N LEU A 140 -17.27 7.50 -10.46
CA LEU A 140 -16.45 8.70 -10.33
C LEU A 140 -15.68 9.01 -11.64
N VAL A 141 -14.98 8.00 -12.15
CA VAL A 141 -14.19 8.12 -13.40
C VAL A 141 -15.09 8.31 -14.60
N GLY A 142 -16.24 7.67 -14.60
CA GLY A 142 -17.21 7.78 -15.67
C GLY A 142 -16.86 7.01 -16.95
N ALA A 143 -15.82 6.20 -16.93
CA ALA A 143 -15.49 5.35 -18.06
C ALA A 143 -16.56 4.28 -18.27
N THR A 144 -16.99 4.16 -19.51
CA THR A 144 -17.93 3.11 -19.92
C THR A 144 -17.22 1.77 -20.13
N PRO A 145 -17.92 0.62 -19.96
CA PRO A 145 -17.33 -0.68 -20.31
C PRO A 145 -16.81 -0.72 -21.75
N ALA A 146 -17.48 -0.04 -22.69
CA ALA A 146 -17.06 0.04 -24.09
C ALA A 146 -15.71 0.76 -24.24
N GLU A 147 -15.49 1.88 -23.53
CA GLU A 147 -14.21 2.61 -23.56
C GLU A 147 -13.09 1.77 -22.94
N ILE A 148 -13.36 1.05 -21.86
CA ILE A 148 -12.37 0.15 -21.23
C ILE A 148 -12.00 -0.99 -22.19
N LEU A 149 -12.99 -1.60 -22.84
CA LEU A 149 -12.77 -2.69 -23.80
C LEU A 149 -12.10 -2.23 -25.10
N ALA A 150 -12.34 -0.99 -25.52
CA ALA A 150 -11.72 -0.38 -26.71
C ALA A 150 -10.31 0.12 -26.45
N SER A 151 -9.87 0.22 -25.17
CA SER A 151 -8.51 0.65 -24.84
C SER A 151 -7.47 -0.40 -25.27
N ASP A 152 -6.24 0.07 -25.52
CA ASP A 152 -5.13 -0.84 -25.84
C ASP A 152 -4.94 -1.85 -24.70
N LYS A 153 -5.09 -3.14 -25.01
CA LYS A 153 -5.08 -4.23 -24.04
C LYS A 153 -3.79 -4.30 -23.21
N ARG A 154 -2.69 -3.73 -23.69
CA ARG A 154 -1.42 -3.65 -22.96
C ARG A 154 -1.56 -2.85 -21.68
N GLY A 155 -2.31 -1.74 -21.69
CA GLY A 155 -2.56 -0.93 -20.51
C GLY A 155 -3.31 -1.68 -19.40
N PRO A 156 -4.55 -2.16 -19.64
CA PRO A 156 -5.32 -2.94 -18.68
C PRO A 156 -4.58 -4.17 -18.13
N LEU A 157 -3.89 -4.92 -18.99
CA LEU A 157 -3.12 -6.10 -18.56
C LEU A 157 -1.98 -5.71 -17.62
N ALA A 158 -1.18 -4.70 -17.98
CA ALA A 158 -0.09 -4.22 -17.13
C ALA A 158 -0.60 -3.69 -15.78
N LEU A 159 -1.71 -2.96 -15.77
CA LEU A 159 -2.33 -2.44 -14.56
C LEU A 159 -2.86 -3.54 -13.64
N THR A 160 -3.44 -4.60 -14.22
CA THR A 160 -3.88 -5.78 -13.44
C THR A 160 -2.68 -6.47 -12.79
N MET A 161 -1.61 -6.70 -13.55
CA MET A 161 -0.36 -7.27 -13.04
C MET A 161 0.27 -6.36 -11.98
N ALA A 162 0.28 -5.05 -12.19
CA ALA A 162 0.75 -4.05 -11.25
C ALA A 162 0.01 -4.12 -9.92
N SER A 163 -1.33 -4.13 -9.98
CA SER A 163 -2.18 -4.18 -8.80
C SER A 163 -2.02 -5.50 -8.02
N ALA A 164 -1.91 -6.62 -8.72
CA ALA A 164 -1.65 -7.92 -8.10
C ALA A 164 -0.25 -7.98 -7.47
N SER A 165 0.78 -7.52 -8.18
CA SER A 165 2.17 -7.50 -7.67
C SER A 165 2.31 -6.59 -6.43
N TRP A 166 1.73 -5.39 -6.48
CA TRP A 166 1.70 -4.48 -5.34
C TRP A 166 1.04 -5.12 -4.12
N SER A 167 -0.11 -5.74 -4.32
CA SER A 167 -0.88 -6.39 -3.26
C SER A 167 -0.14 -7.59 -2.67
N LEU A 168 0.49 -8.40 -3.51
CA LEU A 168 1.32 -9.52 -3.07
C LEU A 168 2.51 -9.04 -2.22
N GLY A 169 3.21 -7.99 -2.68
CA GLY A 169 4.31 -7.37 -1.93
C GLY A 169 3.84 -6.79 -0.59
N THR A 170 2.65 -6.18 -0.55
CA THR A 170 2.02 -5.66 0.67
C THR A 170 1.76 -6.76 1.69
N VAL A 171 1.14 -7.86 1.24
CA VAL A 171 0.85 -9.02 2.10
C VAL A 171 2.14 -9.72 2.52
N TYR A 172 3.11 -9.87 1.61
CA TYR A 172 4.42 -10.44 1.92
C TYR A 172 5.16 -9.63 2.99
N ALA A 173 5.22 -8.29 2.86
CA ALA A 173 5.82 -7.40 3.86
C ALA A 173 5.16 -7.54 5.23
N LYS A 174 3.85 -7.76 5.25
CA LYS A 174 3.08 -7.93 6.49
C LYS A 174 3.39 -9.25 7.20
N ARG A 175 3.70 -10.29 6.45
CA ARG A 175 3.97 -11.64 6.96
C ARG A 175 5.43 -11.87 7.33
N HIS A 176 6.33 -11.09 6.74
CA HIS A 176 7.76 -11.17 6.99
C HIS A 176 8.25 -9.85 7.60
N PRO A 177 7.90 -9.55 8.89
CA PRO A 177 8.31 -8.33 9.53
C PRO A 177 9.82 -8.24 9.65
N THR A 178 10.37 -7.06 9.38
CA THR A 178 11.81 -6.78 9.48
C THR A 178 12.13 -5.98 10.74
N GLN A 179 13.38 -6.05 11.20
CA GLN A 179 13.87 -5.27 12.33
C GLN A 179 14.26 -3.84 11.95
N ALA A 180 14.45 -3.57 10.64
CA ALA A 180 14.74 -2.23 10.16
C ALA A 180 13.62 -1.23 10.51
N SER A 181 13.90 0.03 10.77
CA SER A 181 12.87 1.05 10.95
C SER A 181 11.99 1.18 9.70
N PRO A 182 10.75 1.72 9.79
CA PRO A 182 9.92 1.95 8.61
C PRO A 182 10.62 2.79 7.54
N TYR A 183 11.38 3.79 7.96
CA TYR A 183 12.10 4.71 7.07
C TYR A 183 13.30 4.04 6.41
N MET A 184 14.13 3.35 7.18
CA MET A 184 15.27 2.61 6.66
C MET A 184 14.82 1.46 5.75
N GLY A 185 13.75 0.75 6.11
CA GLY A 185 13.15 -0.29 5.27
C GLY A 185 12.62 0.27 3.94
N ALA A 186 11.90 1.41 3.99
CA ALA A 186 11.41 2.09 2.80
C ALA A 186 12.56 2.57 1.89
N ALA A 187 13.61 3.15 2.48
CA ALA A 187 14.80 3.57 1.76
C ALA A 187 15.46 2.41 1.00
N PHE A 188 15.69 1.28 1.68
CA PHE A 188 16.29 0.09 1.07
C PHE A 188 15.41 -0.47 -0.06
N GLN A 189 14.10 -0.57 0.15
CA GLN A 189 13.15 -1.02 -0.87
C GLN A 189 13.17 -0.11 -2.10
N MET A 190 13.22 1.22 -1.90
CA MET A 190 13.28 2.19 -2.98
C MET A 190 14.61 2.13 -3.75
N ILE A 191 15.74 1.94 -3.07
CA ILE A 191 17.04 1.77 -3.72
C ILE A 191 17.03 0.51 -4.59
N VAL A 192 16.61 -0.62 -4.03
CA VAL A 192 16.61 -1.90 -4.75
C VAL A 192 15.56 -1.92 -5.87
N GLY A 193 14.31 -1.58 -5.57
CA GLY A 193 13.23 -1.60 -6.56
C GLY A 193 13.42 -0.53 -7.63
N GLY A 194 13.77 0.71 -7.23
CA GLY A 194 14.07 1.80 -8.15
C GLY A 194 15.31 1.51 -9.01
N GLY A 195 16.36 0.98 -8.41
CA GLY A 195 17.58 0.55 -9.13
C GLY A 195 17.30 -0.54 -10.17
N ALA A 196 16.49 -1.55 -9.81
CA ALA A 196 16.09 -2.60 -10.74
C ALA A 196 15.30 -2.05 -11.94
N VAL A 197 14.38 -1.11 -11.70
CA VAL A 197 13.59 -0.47 -12.76
C VAL A 197 14.44 0.45 -13.62
N ALA A 198 15.36 1.23 -13.04
CA ALA A 198 16.29 2.07 -13.78
C ALA A 198 17.25 1.21 -14.65
N LEU A 199 17.69 0.06 -14.13
CA LEU A 199 18.49 -0.89 -14.88
C LEU A 199 17.70 -1.45 -16.07
N LEU A 200 16.42 -1.80 -15.87
CA LEU A 200 15.53 -2.24 -16.95
C LEU A 200 15.40 -1.16 -18.02
N GLY A 201 15.11 0.10 -17.67
CA GLY A 201 15.05 1.21 -18.62
C GLY A 201 16.38 1.41 -19.37
N THR A 202 17.51 1.23 -18.68
CA THR A 202 18.85 1.28 -19.29
C THR A 202 19.04 0.16 -20.32
N THR A 203 18.67 -1.08 -19.99
CA THR A 203 18.78 -2.23 -20.92
C THR A 203 17.84 -2.12 -22.11
N LEU A 204 16.71 -1.43 -21.96
CA LEU A 204 15.77 -1.12 -23.05
C LEU A 204 16.21 0.07 -23.92
N GLY A 205 17.34 0.71 -23.60
CA GLY A 205 17.88 1.82 -24.38
C GLY A 205 17.16 3.16 -24.17
N GLU A 206 16.39 3.31 -23.08
CA GLU A 206 15.60 4.52 -22.81
C GLU A 206 16.42 5.81 -22.66
N TRP A 207 17.75 5.70 -22.43
CA TRP A 207 18.63 6.86 -22.38
C TRP A 207 18.68 7.64 -23.70
N ALA A 208 18.43 6.99 -24.83
CA ALA A 208 18.42 7.65 -26.14
C ALA A 208 17.27 8.68 -26.26
N SER A 209 16.17 8.47 -25.53
CA SER A 209 15.01 9.37 -25.49
C SER A 209 14.93 10.21 -24.20
N TRP A 210 15.98 10.15 -23.36
CA TRP A 210 16.00 10.90 -22.11
C TRP A 210 16.35 12.37 -22.33
N HIS A 211 15.34 13.25 -22.26
CA HIS A 211 15.54 14.70 -22.39
C HIS A 211 14.90 15.40 -21.19
N LEU A 212 15.70 16.10 -20.39
CA LEU A 212 15.23 16.82 -19.21
C LEU A 212 14.60 18.16 -19.63
N SER A 213 13.29 18.24 -19.53
CA SER A 213 12.53 19.49 -19.60
C SER A 213 12.27 20.05 -18.18
N SER A 214 11.94 21.33 -18.08
CA SER A 214 11.54 21.93 -16.80
C SER A 214 10.32 21.22 -16.18
N ARG A 215 9.38 20.76 -17.02
CA ARG A 215 8.21 19.99 -16.57
C ARG A 215 8.59 18.61 -16.06
N GLY A 216 9.47 17.90 -16.79
CA GLY A 216 9.99 16.60 -16.37
C GLY A 216 10.75 16.68 -15.04
N ILE A 217 11.62 17.69 -14.88
CA ILE A 217 12.34 17.94 -13.62
C ILE A 217 11.34 18.23 -12.49
N GLY A 218 10.32 19.07 -12.71
CA GLY A 218 9.29 19.35 -11.73
C GLY A 218 8.49 18.11 -11.31
N ALA A 219 8.12 17.26 -12.28
CA ALA A 219 7.44 16.00 -12.01
C ALA A 219 8.32 15.05 -11.18
N ILE A 220 9.60 14.88 -11.54
CA ILE A 220 10.54 14.06 -10.76
C ILE A 220 10.68 14.61 -9.34
N ALA A 221 10.97 15.90 -9.18
CA ALA A 221 11.16 16.52 -7.87
C ALA A 221 9.91 16.34 -6.97
N TYR A 222 8.73 16.61 -7.51
CA TYR A 222 7.47 16.41 -6.81
C TYR A 222 7.30 14.94 -6.37
N LEU A 223 7.51 14.01 -7.29
CA LEU A 223 7.34 12.58 -7.02
C LEU A 223 8.40 12.02 -6.06
N VAL A 224 9.63 12.52 -6.11
CA VAL A 224 10.69 12.16 -5.15
C VAL A 224 10.28 12.57 -3.74
N ILE A 225 9.85 13.80 -3.55
CA ILE A 225 9.54 14.35 -2.22
C ILE A 225 8.20 13.80 -1.71
N PHE A 226 7.12 14.04 -2.45
CA PHE A 226 5.76 13.78 -1.97
C PHE A 226 5.31 12.34 -2.23
N GLY A 227 5.57 11.81 -3.42
CA GLY A 227 5.15 10.47 -3.79
C GLY A 227 5.99 9.38 -3.13
N SER A 228 7.32 9.59 -3.08
CA SER A 228 8.27 8.58 -2.64
C SER A 228 8.71 8.81 -1.18
N ILE A 229 9.43 9.87 -0.85
CA ILE A 229 9.96 10.04 0.52
C ILE A 229 8.80 10.11 1.53
N LEU A 230 7.85 11.00 1.36
CA LEU A 230 6.74 11.15 2.29
C LEU A 230 5.69 10.04 2.14
N GLY A 231 5.19 9.82 0.92
CA GLY A 231 4.10 8.87 0.67
C GLY A 231 4.49 7.43 0.97
N TYR A 232 5.62 6.95 0.43
CA TYR A 232 6.04 5.56 0.62
C TYR A 232 6.52 5.28 2.05
N SER A 233 7.16 6.24 2.72
CA SER A 233 7.50 6.12 4.14
C SER A 233 6.26 6.05 5.02
N ALA A 234 5.27 6.89 4.75
CA ALA A 234 3.98 6.88 5.45
C ALA A 234 3.22 5.55 5.21
N TYR A 235 3.23 5.04 3.97
CA TYR A 235 2.68 3.73 3.64
C TYR A 235 3.36 2.61 4.43
N SER A 236 4.69 2.58 4.44
CA SER A 236 5.47 1.58 5.18
C SER A 236 5.20 1.64 6.68
N TYR A 237 5.06 2.85 7.23
CA TYR A 237 4.68 3.06 8.62
C TYR A 237 3.26 2.58 8.91
N ALA A 238 2.28 2.96 8.10
CA ALA A 238 0.88 2.53 8.26
C ALA A 238 0.75 1.01 8.17
N LEU A 239 1.45 0.37 7.21
CA LEU A 239 1.44 -1.07 7.03
C LEU A 239 1.99 -1.83 8.25
N ARG A 240 2.95 -1.27 8.97
CA ARG A 240 3.41 -1.87 10.24
C ARG A 240 2.35 -1.88 11.32
N HIS A 241 1.52 -0.86 11.38
CA HIS A 241 0.61 -0.63 12.50
C HIS A 241 -0.84 -1.06 12.24
N ALA A 242 -1.21 -1.30 10.96
CA ALA A 242 -2.54 -1.74 10.57
C ALA A 242 -2.50 -3.01 9.69
N SER A 243 -3.65 -3.62 9.37
CA SER A 243 -3.70 -4.76 8.45
C SER A 243 -3.50 -4.30 7.01
N ALA A 244 -3.00 -5.21 6.17
CA ALA A 244 -2.82 -4.98 4.74
C ALA A 244 -4.12 -4.50 4.07
N THR A 245 -5.25 -5.16 4.36
CA THR A 245 -6.57 -4.81 3.83
C THR A 245 -7.00 -3.39 4.24
N ILE A 246 -6.80 -2.99 5.51
CA ILE A 246 -7.13 -1.62 5.96
C ILE A 246 -6.25 -0.59 5.24
N VAL A 247 -4.95 -0.83 5.18
CA VAL A 247 -4.04 0.09 4.49
C VAL A 247 -4.39 0.15 3.00
N GLY A 248 -4.65 -0.98 2.35
CA GLY A 248 -5.01 -1.06 0.93
C GLY A 248 -6.23 -0.21 0.52
N THR A 249 -7.10 0.17 1.47
CA THR A 249 -8.24 1.06 1.18
C THR A 249 -7.84 2.48 0.74
N TYR A 250 -6.55 2.87 0.91
CA TYR A 250 -6.06 4.14 0.35
C TYR A 250 -6.34 4.25 -1.15
N ALA A 251 -6.29 3.11 -1.86
CA ALA A 251 -6.51 3.07 -3.30
C ALA A 251 -7.91 3.59 -3.70
N TYR A 252 -8.90 3.40 -2.86
CA TYR A 252 -10.24 3.97 -3.06
C TYR A 252 -10.28 5.48 -2.78
N VAL A 253 -9.51 5.96 -1.81
CA VAL A 253 -9.51 7.39 -1.43
C VAL A 253 -8.77 8.25 -2.45
N ASN A 254 -7.73 7.69 -3.08
CA ASN A 254 -6.89 8.43 -4.05
C ASN A 254 -7.68 9.10 -5.19
N PRO A 255 -8.61 8.44 -5.90
CA PRO A 255 -9.43 9.10 -6.92
C PRO A 255 -10.30 10.24 -6.37
N VAL A 256 -10.78 10.12 -5.13
CA VAL A 256 -11.55 11.17 -4.46
C VAL A 256 -10.67 12.42 -4.25
N ILE A 257 -9.45 12.22 -3.75
CA ILE A 257 -8.48 13.31 -3.57
C ILE A 257 -8.09 13.92 -4.91
N ALA A 258 -7.87 13.11 -5.95
CA ALA A 258 -7.55 13.61 -7.29
C ALA A 258 -8.65 14.55 -7.83
N VAL A 259 -9.92 14.15 -7.69
CA VAL A 259 -11.07 14.97 -8.10
C VAL A 259 -11.17 16.27 -7.28
N LEU A 260 -10.98 16.18 -5.95
CA LEU A 260 -11.01 17.36 -5.09
C LEU A 260 -9.90 18.36 -5.45
N LEU A 261 -8.71 17.87 -5.76
CA LEU A 261 -7.60 18.71 -6.20
C LEU A 261 -7.84 19.32 -7.59
N GLY A 262 -8.42 18.54 -8.52
CA GLY A 262 -8.84 19.02 -9.83
C GLY A 262 -9.86 20.16 -9.72
N TRP A 263 -10.88 19.98 -8.88
CA TRP A 263 -11.87 21.01 -8.59
C TRP A 263 -11.26 22.27 -7.94
N LEU A 264 -10.44 22.07 -6.91
CA LEU A 264 -9.88 23.18 -6.11
C LEU A 264 -8.80 23.99 -6.87
N LEU A 265 -7.90 23.27 -7.59
CA LEU A 265 -6.71 23.89 -8.20
C LEU A 265 -6.90 24.21 -9.68
N LEU A 266 -7.67 23.40 -10.39
CA LEU A 266 -7.88 23.51 -11.84
C LEU A 266 -9.30 24.02 -12.18
N HIS A 267 -10.14 24.28 -11.16
CA HIS A 267 -11.54 24.70 -11.33
C HIS A 267 -12.37 23.76 -12.21
N GLU A 268 -12.06 22.45 -12.17
CA GLU A 268 -12.80 21.45 -12.92
C GLU A 268 -14.25 21.34 -12.42
N PRO A 269 -15.24 21.21 -13.29
CA PRO A 269 -16.63 21.14 -12.88
C PRO A 269 -16.93 19.84 -12.14
N VAL A 270 -17.56 19.95 -10.98
CA VAL A 270 -17.99 18.82 -10.16
C VAL A 270 -19.51 18.75 -10.15
N GLY A 271 -20.06 17.69 -10.73
CA GLY A 271 -21.51 17.49 -10.83
C GLY A 271 -22.09 16.59 -9.73
N PRO A 272 -23.44 16.46 -9.62
CA PRO A 272 -24.11 15.59 -8.64
C PRO A 272 -23.62 14.14 -8.67
N ARG A 273 -23.33 13.60 -9.85
CA ARG A 273 -22.78 12.26 -10.05
C ARG A 273 -21.46 12.08 -9.30
N THR A 274 -20.59 13.06 -9.34
CA THR A 274 -19.28 13.04 -8.65
C THR A 274 -19.46 12.99 -7.14
N PHE A 275 -20.38 13.79 -6.58
CA PHE A 275 -20.67 13.75 -5.14
C PHE A 275 -21.22 12.40 -4.69
N VAL A 276 -22.15 11.79 -5.47
CA VAL A 276 -22.67 10.44 -5.19
C VAL A 276 -21.53 9.42 -5.19
N ALA A 277 -20.69 9.44 -6.22
CA ALA A 277 -19.56 8.53 -6.35
C ALA A 277 -18.56 8.65 -5.17
N MET A 278 -18.20 9.88 -4.80
CA MET A 278 -17.33 10.14 -3.65
C MET A 278 -17.97 9.63 -2.35
N GLY A 279 -19.26 9.86 -2.16
CA GLY A 279 -20.03 9.34 -1.02
C GLY A 279 -19.99 7.81 -0.94
N MET A 280 -20.22 7.12 -2.05
CA MET A 280 -20.15 5.65 -2.14
C MET A 280 -18.75 5.15 -1.73
N ILE A 281 -17.69 5.77 -2.24
CA ILE A 281 -16.30 5.41 -1.95
C ILE A 281 -16.02 5.58 -0.45
N LEU A 282 -16.34 6.73 0.13
CA LEU A 282 -16.07 7.00 1.54
C LEU A 282 -16.87 6.06 2.47
N VAL A 283 -18.13 5.80 2.15
CA VAL A 283 -18.95 4.83 2.87
C VAL A 283 -18.35 3.43 2.80
N ALA A 284 -17.89 3.00 1.63
CA ALA A 284 -17.24 1.70 1.45
C ALA A 284 -15.97 1.56 2.32
N VAL A 285 -15.12 2.58 2.33
CA VAL A 285 -13.88 2.59 3.15
C VAL A 285 -14.21 2.49 4.64
N VAL A 286 -15.15 3.28 5.12
CA VAL A 286 -15.61 3.24 6.53
C VAL A 286 -16.21 1.87 6.85
N TRP A 287 -17.05 1.33 5.97
CA TRP A 287 -17.68 0.00 6.14
C TRP A 287 -16.64 -1.12 6.23
N ILE A 288 -15.65 -1.14 5.35
CA ILE A 288 -14.57 -2.14 5.38
C ILE A 288 -13.81 -2.05 6.71
N GLN A 289 -13.40 -0.84 7.11
CA GLN A 289 -12.67 -0.65 8.36
C GLN A 289 -13.47 -1.07 9.60
N PHE A 290 -14.76 -0.76 9.62
CA PHE A 290 -15.66 -1.12 10.71
C PHE A 290 -15.90 -2.64 10.78
N SER A 291 -16.13 -3.28 9.63
CA SER A 291 -16.33 -4.74 9.54
C SER A 291 -15.12 -5.53 10.06
N LEU A 292 -13.91 -5.08 9.71
CA LEU A 292 -12.67 -5.69 10.19
C LEU A 292 -12.43 -5.46 11.69
N LYS A 293 -12.90 -4.32 12.24
CA LYS A 293 -12.81 -4.03 13.69
C LYS A 293 -13.75 -4.93 14.51
N GLN A 294 -14.99 -5.12 14.09
CA GLN A 294 -15.96 -5.95 14.79
C GLN A 294 -15.51 -7.41 14.93
N ARG A 295 -15.00 -8.01 13.86
CA ARG A 295 -14.51 -9.40 13.88
C ARG A 295 -13.39 -9.61 14.89
N ARG A 296 -12.48 -8.64 15.01
CA ARG A 296 -11.38 -8.71 15.98
C ARG A 296 -11.84 -8.60 17.43
N ALA A 297 -12.87 -7.82 17.68
CA ALA A 297 -13.48 -7.75 19.02
C ALA A 297 -14.16 -9.07 19.40
N GLY A 298 -14.92 -9.67 18.48
CA GLY A 298 -15.58 -10.96 18.67
C GLY A 298 -14.61 -12.13 18.87
N GLY A 299 -13.53 -12.19 18.08
CA GLY A 299 -12.50 -13.23 18.22
C GLY A 299 -11.71 -13.16 19.53
N ARG A 300 -11.51 -11.96 20.09
CA ARG A 300 -10.87 -11.80 21.41
C ARG A 300 -11.78 -12.30 22.55
N MET A 301 -13.09 -12.06 22.48
CA MET A 301 -14.02 -12.53 23.50
C MET A 301 -14.19 -14.05 23.45
N ALA A 302 -14.20 -14.67 22.28
CA ALA A 302 -14.24 -16.12 22.12
C ALA A 302 -12.97 -16.81 22.68
N GLY A 303 -11.77 -16.27 22.37
CA GLY A 303 -10.51 -16.81 22.90
C GLY A 303 -10.30 -16.61 24.41
N SER A 304 -10.93 -15.62 25.03
CA SER A 304 -10.89 -15.44 26.48
C SER A 304 -11.87 -16.35 27.23
N ALA A 305 -12.87 -16.89 26.53
CA ALA A 305 -13.84 -17.84 27.12
C ALA A 305 -13.33 -19.29 27.11
N GLU A 306 -12.32 -19.62 26.28
CA GLU A 306 -11.77 -20.98 26.12
C GLU A 306 -10.52 -21.28 26.96
N THR A 307 -10.04 -20.36 27.80
CA THR A 307 -8.96 -20.70 28.73
C THR A 307 -9.56 -21.47 29.92
N PRO A 308 -9.41 -22.80 30.00
CA PRO A 308 -9.80 -23.53 31.19
C PRO A 308 -8.92 -22.99 32.32
N ARG A 309 -9.55 -22.55 33.43
CA ARG A 309 -8.84 -22.35 34.68
C ARG A 309 -8.17 -23.68 35.02
N HIS A 310 -6.88 -23.77 34.83
CA HIS A 310 -6.07 -24.84 35.40
C HIS A 310 -6.30 -24.76 36.92
N ILE A 311 -7.22 -25.61 37.40
CA ILE A 311 -7.35 -25.86 38.83
C ILE A 311 -6.07 -26.57 39.18
N SER A 312 -5.18 -25.86 39.84
CA SER A 312 -3.98 -26.44 40.46
C SER A 312 -4.44 -27.57 41.41
N PRO A 313 -3.93 -28.81 41.30
CA PRO A 313 -4.26 -29.84 42.26
C PRO A 313 -3.78 -29.36 43.61
N SER A 314 -4.71 -29.35 44.56
CA SER A 314 -4.53 -29.01 45.98
C SER A 314 -3.18 -29.47 46.54
N ALA A 315 -2.51 -28.55 47.23
CA ALA A 315 -1.40 -28.86 48.13
C ALA A 315 -1.73 -30.09 48.98
N ARG A 316 -0.88 -31.10 48.97
CA ARG A 316 -0.91 -32.17 49.94
C ARG A 316 -0.72 -31.54 51.32
N PRO A 317 -1.48 -31.98 52.36
CA PRO A 317 -1.25 -31.54 53.73
C PRO A 317 0.16 -31.99 54.20
N PRO A 318 0.80 -31.25 55.09
CA PRO A 318 2.14 -31.61 55.62
C PRO A 318 2.04 -32.95 56.35
N VAL A 319 2.98 -33.85 56.03
CA VAL A 319 3.19 -35.10 56.77
C VAL A 319 3.86 -34.73 58.09
N ASP A 320 3.19 -35.06 59.20
CA ASP A 320 3.78 -34.92 60.55
C ASP A 320 5.04 -35.76 60.67
N PRO A 321 6.11 -35.27 61.32
CA PRO A 321 7.32 -36.08 61.56
C PRO A 321 7.04 -37.13 62.60
N GLU A 322 7.40 -38.38 62.28
CA GLU A 322 7.42 -39.50 63.26
C GLU A 322 8.34 -39.16 64.44
N PRO A 323 7.97 -39.57 65.67
CA PRO A 323 8.83 -39.38 66.88
C PRO A 323 10.04 -40.30 66.78
N GLU A 324 11.22 -39.70 66.92
CA GLU A 324 12.51 -40.45 67.20
C GLU A 324 12.36 -41.34 68.39
N ALA A 325 12.48 -42.65 68.18
CA ALA A 325 12.65 -43.62 69.26
C ALA A 325 14.10 -43.55 69.82
N SER A 326 14.23 -43.12 71.05
CA SER A 326 15.43 -43.24 71.84
C SER A 326 15.73 -44.67 72.24
N THR A 327 16.87 -45.21 71.84
CA THR A 327 17.80 -46.05 72.67
C THR A 327 19.15 -46.11 71.99
#